data_37061685c67cd080c6c66ca99fa5b33c
#
_entry.id   37061685c67cd080c6c66ca99fa5b33c
#
_cell.length_a   1.000
_cell.length_b   1.000
_cell.length_c   1.000
_cell.angle_alpha   90.00
_cell.angle_beta   90.00
_cell.angle_gamma   90.00
#
_symmetry.space_group_name_H-M   'P 1'
#
loop_
_entity.id
_entity.type
_entity.pdbx_description
1 polymer ?
#
loop_
_entity_poly.entity_id
_entity_poly.type
_entity_poly.pdbx_seq_one_letter_code
_entity_poly.pdbx_strand_id
1 'polypeptide(L)'
;KFDAVAIYQLGVAVAPLHYYGDTSKYDYDNNMFGFTKGDLSSVKDKTTQPLGAGPYKFDSYENGVVTFTANENYFKGEPKIKTILFKETPESDKLTGVASGTFDISDPSMSVDVLKNIKNYNSNGEVTGDVLTTDLVDNLGYGYIGINANVVKVGDDKASEASKDLRKAFATIFAAYRDTVINSYYGEMATVIQYPMSNTSWAAPKPADADGNSIYTADMTDEQKYEAALQASISFFKAAGYTFDEATGKFTAAPEGAEMTYEVIIPGGGTGDHPAFGILTAAKEA
;
A
#
# COMPACT_ATOMS: atom_id res chain seq x y z
N LYS A 1 -28.82 13.79 7.56
CA LYS A 1 -28.90 12.31 7.38
C LYS A 1 -27.49 11.83 7.17
N PHE A 2 -26.91 11.11 8.12
CA PHE A 2 -25.62 10.45 7.92
C PHE A 2 -25.83 9.18 7.11
N ASP A 3 -24.98 8.97 6.11
CA ASP A 3 -24.89 7.69 5.42
C ASP A 3 -24.35 6.63 6.39
N ALA A 4 -24.77 5.39 6.27
CA ALA A 4 -24.28 4.29 7.09
C ALA A 4 -22.76 4.11 6.99
N VAL A 5 -22.14 4.51 5.87
CA VAL A 5 -20.69 4.50 5.65
C VAL A 5 -19.95 5.51 6.54
N ALA A 6 -20.59 6.61 6.94
CA ALA A 6 -19.96 7.65 7.75
C ALA A 6 -19.45 7.12 9.10
N ILE A 7 -20.13 6.13 9.70
CA ILE A 7 -19.73 5.56 10.98
C ILE A 7 -18.37 4.86 10.93
N TYR A 8 -18.01 4.30 9.77
CA TYR A 8 -16.71 3.63 9.57
C TYR A 8 -15.58 4.59 9.23
N GLN A 9 -15.91 5.81 8.82
CA GLN A 9 -14.94 6.85 8.46
C GLN A 9 -14.70 7.87 9.59
N LEU A 10 -15.56 7.87 10.61
CA LEU A 10 -15.43 8.75 11.78
C LEU A 10 -14.44 8.17 12.81
N GLY A 11 -13.20 7.97 12.41
CA GLY A 11 -12.11 7.73 13.33
C GLY A 11 -11.71 9.05 14.03
N VAL A 12 -12.40 9.42 15.10
CA VAL A 12 -12.14 10.65 15.83
C VAL A 12 -11.26 10.35 17.02
N ALA A 13 -10.03 10.87 17.00
CA ALA A 13 -9.16 10.86 18.17
C ALA A 13 -9.60 11.93 19.17
N VAL A 14 -9.62 11.59 20.46
CA VAL A 14 -9.88 12.56 21.52
C VAL A 14 -8.59 13.31 21.85
N ALA A 15 -8.57 14.61 21.57
CA ALA A 15 -7.42 15.46 21.78
C ALA A 15 -7.81 16.65 22.69
N PRO A 16 -7.08 16.92 23.78
CA PRO A 16 -7.42 18.00 24.72
C PRO A 16 -7.11 19.37 24.11
N LEU A 17 -8.13 20.23 24.06
CA LEU A 17 -8.03 21.57 23.51
C LEU A 17 -6.95 22.41 24.16
N HIS A 18 -6.82 22.36 25.49
CA HIS A 18 -5.83 23.13 26.25
C HIS A 18 -4.38 22.76 25.90
N TYR A 19 -4.16 21.58 25.32
CA TYR A 19 -2.82 21.16 24.90
C TYR A 19 -2.57 21.46 23.42
N TYR A 20 -3.50 21.14 22.54
CA TYR A 20 -3.31 21.27 21.09
C TYR A 20 -3.72 22.63 20.53
N GLY A 21 -4.56 23.38 21.23
CA GLY A 21 -5.08 24.67 20.81
C GLY A 21 -5.00 25.74 21.88
N ASP A 22 -5.54 26.91 21.56
CA ASP A 22 -5.68 28.07 22.46
C ASP A 22 -7.13 28.14 22.94
N THR A 23 -7.36 27.88 24.24
CA THR A 23 -8.70 27.87 24.83
C THR A 23 -9.39 29.23 24.75
N SER A 24 -8.66 30.33 24.65
CA SER A 24 -9.23 31.66 24.49
C SER A 24 -9.85 31.90 23.11
N LYS A 25 -9.50 31.08 22.14
CA LYS A 25 -10.04 31.10 20.76
C LYS A 25 -11.14 30.06 20.52
N TYR A 26 -11.64 29.43 21.59
CA TYR A 26 -12.74 28.51 21.49
C TYR A 26 -14.06 29.27 21.45
N ASP A 27 -14.83 29.10 20.37
CA ASP A 27 -16.18 29.61 20.17
C ASP A 27 -16.97 28.63 19.32
N TYR A 28 -17.81 27.83 19.99
CA TYR A 28 -18.61 26.79 19.34
C TYR A 28 -19.57 27.35 18.29
N ASP A 29 -20.20 28.51 18.59
CA ASP A 29 -21.24 29.08 17.73
C ASP A 29 -20.65 29.62 16.42
N ASN A 30 -19.40 30.05 16.44
CA ASN A 30 -18.65 30.49 15.27
C ASN A 30 -17.71 29.40 14.66
N ASN A 31 -17.85 28.15 15.07
CA ASN A 31 -17.02 27.01 14.64
C ASN A 31 -15.51 27.28 14.86
N MET A 32 -15.17 27.88 15.98
CA MET A 32 -13.77 28.12 16.39
C MET A 32 -13.36 27.08 17.43
N PHE A 33 -12.30 26.32 17.14
CA PHE A 33 -11.87 25.18 17.94
C PHE A 33 -10.43 25.34 18.49
N GLY A 34 -10.07 26.57 18.87
CA GLY A 34 -8.77 26.84 19.51
C GLY A 34 -7.62 27.10 18.54
N PHE A 35 -7.87 27.17 17.23
CA PHE A 35 -6.90 27.54 16.19
C PHE A 35 -7.61 28.16 14.97
N THR A 36 -6.84 28.86 14.17
CA THR A 36 -7.35 29.45 12.92
C THR A 36 -7.74 28.35 11.94
N LYS A 37 -8.90 28.48 11.28
CA LYS A 37 -9.34 27.52 10.28
C LYS A 37 -8.28 27.30 9.18
N GLY A 38 -7.88 26.05 9.00
CA GLY A 38 -6.86 25.64 8.03
C GLY A 38 -5.41 25.75 8.54
N ASP A 39 -5.17 26.31 9.72
CA ASP A 39 -3.87 26.35 10.36
C ASP A 39 -3.77 25.30 11.49
N LEU A 40 -3.05 24.23 11.22
CA LEU A 40 -2.80 23.12 12.17
C LEU A 40 -1.37 23.12 12.69
N SER A 41 -0.63 24.23 12.59
CA SER A 41 0.76 24.31 13.04
C SER A 41 0.91 23.94 14.52
N SER A 42 0.05 24.48 15.39
CA SER A 42 0.06 24.18 16.84
C SER A 42 -0.17 22.69 17.16
N VAL A 43 -0.92 21.99 16.32
CA VAL A 43 -1.13 20.55 16.44
C VAL A 43 0.10 19.78 15.96
N LYS A 44 0.67 20.18 14.81
CA LYS A 44 1.85 19.52 14.22
C LYS A 44 3.06 19.61 15.15
N ASP A 45 3.27 20.74 15.80
CA ASP A 45 4.40 20.96 16.73
C ASP A 45 4.35 20.03 17.97
N LYS A 46 3.17 19.45 18.24
CA LYS A 46 2.95 18.58 19.41
C LYS A 46 2.79 17.10 19.05
N THR A 47 2.89 16.73 17.77
CA THR A 47 2.76 15.33 17.35
C THR A 47 3.89 14.43 17.84
N THR A 48 5.05 14.99 18.18
CA THR A 48 6.18 14.26 18.77
C THR A 48 6.04 14.03 20.27
N GLN A 49 5.09 14.69 20.93
CA GLN A 49 4.76 14.55 22.34
C GLN A 49 3.23 14.49 22.50
N PRO A 50 2.58 13.43 22.04
CA PRO A 50 1.13 13.37 22.01
C PRO A 50 0.52 13.29 23.41
N LEU A 51 -0.59 14.00 23.61
CA LEU A 51 -1.41 13.92 24.82
C LEU A 51 -2.83 13.45 24.44
N GLY A 52 -3.31 12.41 25.08
CA GLY A 52 -4.62 11.82 24.83
C GLY A 52 -5.30 11.29 26.07
N ALA A 53 -6.46 10.65 25.88
CA ALA A 53 -7.25 10.03 26.95
C ALA A 53 -7.25 8.49 26.86
N GLY A 54 -6.27 7.93 26.15
CA GLY A 54 -6.16 6.49 25.92
C GLY A 54 -5.65 5.70 27.14
N PRO A 55 -5.56 4.36 27.01
CA PRO A 55 -5.08 3.49 28.08
C PRO A 55 -3.58 3.66 28.39
N TYR A 56 -2.82 4.25 27.49
CA TYR A 56 -1.40 4.48 27.68
C TYR A 56 -1.06 5.95 27.43
N LYS A 57 -0.04 6.43 28.16
CA LYS A 57 0.58 7.74 28.02
C LYS A 57 1.89 7.60 27.26
N PHE A 58 2.17 8.50 26.33
CA PHE A 58 3.48 8.60 25.70
C PHE A 58 4.51 9.01 26.76
N ASP A 59 5.64 8.34 26.80
CA ASP A 59 6.73 8.63 27.69
C ASP A 59 7.94 9.22 26.94
N SER A 60 8.51 8.43 25.99
CA SER A 60 9.68 8.85 25.24
C SER A 60 9.75 8.23 23.85
N TYR A 61 10.60 8.84 22.99
CA TYR A 61 11.09 8.26 21.76
C TYR A 61 12.60 8.39 21.70
N GLU A 62 13.29 7.27 21.78
CA GLU A 62 14.76 7.23 21.78
C GLU A 62 15.26 6.04 20.96
N ASN A 63 16.22 6.30 20.07
CA ASN A 63 16.91 5.26 19.30
C ASN A 63 15.98 4.28 18.56
N GLY A 64 14.90 4.80 17.93
CA GLY A 64 13.93 3.98 17.22
C GLY A 64 12.94 3.23 18.11
N VAL A 65 12.90 3.53 19.43
CA VAL A 65 11.97 2.95 20.38
C VAL A 65 11.03 4.02 20.93
N VAL A 66 9.72 3.80 20.76
CA VAL A 66 8.68 4.58 21.44
C VAL A 66 8.27 3.86 22.69
N THR A 67 8.34 4.55 23.84
CA THR A 67 7.92 4.05 25.15
C THR A 67 6.58 4.62 25.54
N PHE A 68 5.66 3.75 25.97
CA PHE A 68 4.38 4.12 26.56
C PHE A 68 4.26 3.52 27.96
N THR A 69 3.68 4.28 28.89
CA THR A 69 3.35 3.85 30.25
C THR A 69 1.84 3.79 30.46
N ALA A 70 1.37 2.88 31.30
CA ALA A 70 -0.05 2.71 31.60
C ALA A 70 -0.64 4.02 32.16
N ASN A 71 -1.84 4.37 31.71
CA ASN A 71 -2.61 5.49 32.23
C ASN A 71 -3.48 5.00 33.40
N GLU A 72 -3.08 5.32 34.60
CA GLU A 72 -3.79 4.98 35.83
C GLU A 72 -5.20 5.60 35.92
N ASN A 73 -5.41 6.69 35.18
CA ASN A 73 -6.70 7.40 35.11
C ASN A 73 -7.56 7.01 33.92
N TYR A 74 -7.21 5.92 33.23
CA TYR A 74 -8.00 5.49 32.07
C TYR A 74 -9.42 5.10 32.47
N PHE A 75 -10.43 5.61 31.77
CA PHE A 75 -11.86 5.48 32.16
C PHE A 75 -12.38 4.04 32.22
N LYS A 76 -11.71 3.06 31.58
CA LYS A 76 -12.00 1.64 31.68
C LYS A 76 -11.15 0.90 32.71
N GLY A 77 -10.39 1.63 33.51
CA GLY A 77 -9.46 1.10 34.48
C GLY A 77 -8.02 1.01 33.93
N GLU A 78 -7.06 1.02 34.85
CA GLU A 78 -5.65 0.96 34.52
C GLU A 78 -5.29 -0.34 33.80
N PRO A 79 -4.50 -0.28 32.68
CA PRO A 79 -4.02 -1.46 31.98
C PRO A 79 -3.17 -2.37 32.86
N LYS A 80 -3.28 -3.67 32.65
CA LYS A 80 -2.47 -4.67 33.38
C LYS A 80 -1.00 -4.60 32.98
N ILE A 81 -0.73 -4.45 31.69
CA ILE A 81 0.62 -4.26 31.15
C ILE A 81 1.01 -2.80 31.44
N LYS A 82 2.10 -2.59 32.16
CA LYS A 82 2.48 -1.25 32.65
C LYS A 82 3.30 -0.44 31.65
N THR A 83 4.06 -1.13 30.79
CA THR A 83 4.92 -0.50 29.79
C THR A 83 4.77 -1.21 28.47
N ILE A 84 4.65 -0.44 27.38
CA ILE A 84 4.68 -0.93 26.00
C ILE A 84 5.83 -0.25 25.28
N LEU A 85 6.63 -1.03 24.57
CA LEU A 85 7.72 -0.56 23.73
C LEU A 85 7.37 -0.87 22.27
N PHE A 86 7.32 0.18 21.44
CA PHE A 86 7.27 -0.01 19.98
C PHE A 86 8.66 0.23 19.43
N LYS A 87 9.27 -0.82 18.90
CA LYS A 87 10.62 -0.77 18.36
C LYS A 87 10.58 -0.83 16.84
N GLU A 88 11.22 0.12 16.18
CA GLU A 88 11.47 0.06 14.76
C GLU A 88 12.37 -1.15 14.46
N THR A 89 11.90 -2.02 13.55
CA THR A 89 12.56 -3.31 13.27
C THR A 89 12.51 -3.57 11.77
N PRO A 90 13.66 -3.93 11.15
CA PRO A 90 13.67 -4.39 9.76
C PRO A 90 12.71 -5.57 9.54
N GLU A 91 12.10 -5.64 8.37
CA GLU A 91 11.14 -6.72 8.03
C GLU A 91 11.76 -8.11 8.23
N SER A 92 13.02 -8.29 7.82
CA SER A 92 13.79 -9.53 7.96
C SER A 92 13.88 -10.05 9.40
N ASP A 93 13.80 -9.15 10.40
CA ASP A 93 14.04 -9.49 11.80
C ASP A 93 12.74 -9.71 12.59
N LYS A 94 11.60 -9.34 12.03
CA LYS A 94 10.30 -9.39 12.70
C LYS A 94 9.93 -10.80 13.16
N LEU A 95 9.98 -11.78 12.24
CA LEU A 95 9.58 -13.16 12.54
C LEU A 95 10.58 -13.86 13.46
N THR A 96 11.87 -13.71 13.18
CA THR A 96 12.93 -14.31 14.00
C THR A 96 12.97 -13.73 15.40
N GLY A 97 12.68 -12.43 15.55
CA GLY A 97 12.63 -11.74 16.83
C GLY A 97 11.53 -12.25 17.76
N VAL A 98 10.33 -12.54 17.22
CA VAL A 98 9.26 -13.16 18.01
C VAL A 98 9.60 -14.62 18.35
N ALA A 99 10.09 -15.40 17.37
CA ALA A 99 10.44 -16.79 17.57
C ALA A 99 11.54 -16.99 18.61
N SER A 100 12.46 -16.02 18.73
CA SER A 100 13.54 -16.03 19.75
C SER A 100 13.15 -15.41 21.09
N GLY A 101 11.96 -14.82 21.21
CA GLY A 101 11.53 -14.08 22.40
C GLY A 101 12.18 -12.71 22.58
N THR A 102 12.80 -12.16 21.52
CA THR A 102 13.31 -10.77 21.52
C THR A 102 12.16 -9.76 21.48
N PHE A 103 11.08 -10.11 20.82
CA PHE A 103 9.81 -9.38 20.76
C PHE A 103 8.68 -10.27 21.27
N ASP A 104 7.70 -9.66 21.91
CA ASP A 104 6.47 -10.34 22.31
C ASP A 104 5.46 -10.45 21.17
N ILE A 105 5.41 -9.44 20.31
CA ILE A 105 4.47 -9.33 19.17
C ILE A 105 5.18 -8.68 18.00
N SER A 106 4.93 -9.12 16.78
CA SER A 106 5.29 -8.43 15.55
C SER A 106 4.23 -8.62 14.45
N ASP A 107 4.33 -7.81 13.40
CA ASP A 107 3.44 -7.80 12.24
C ASP A 107 4.24 -8.00 10.95
N PRO A 108 4.83 -9.17 10.70
CA PRO A 108 5.57 -9.42 9.48
C PRO A 108 4.65 -9.31 8.26
N SER A 109 5.17 -8.74 7.17
CA SER A 109 4.46 -8.68 5.90
C SER A 109 4.21 -10.09 5.38
N MET A 110 2.95 -10.45 5.15
CA MET A 110 2.57 -11.80 4.79
C MET A 110 3.01 -12.16 3.36
N SER A 111 3.63 -13.33 3.22
CA SER A 111 3.95 -14.00 1.96
C SER A 111 3.87 -15.51 2.14
N VAL A 112 3.92 -16.25 1.03
CA VAL A 112 3.96 -17.71 1.06
C VAL A 112 5.18 -18.20 1.88
N ASP A 113 6.33 -17.55 1.73
CA ASP A 113 7.55 -17.92 2.45
C ASP A 113 7.46 -17.58 3.93
N VAL A 114 6.90 -16.44 4.31
CA VAL A 114 6.66 -16.07 5.72
C VAL A 114 5.72 -17.08 6.37
N LEU A 115 4.61 -17.43 5.70
CA LEU A 115 3.67 -18.44 6.22
C LEU A 115 4.34 -19.80 6.40
N LYS A 116 5.16 -20.23 5.45
CA LYS A 116 5.95 -21.47 5.55
C LYS A 116 6.94 -21.42 6.70
N ASN A 117 7.62 -20.30 6.90
CA ASN A 117 8.57 -20.12 7.99
C ASN A 117 7.88 -20.15 9.35
N ILE A 118 6.71 -19.52 9.50
CA ILE A 118 5.90 -19.60 10.72
C ILE A 118 5.58 -21.07 11.06
N LYS A 119 5.10 -21.84 10.07
CA LYS A 119 4.81 -23.26 10.24
C LYS A 119 6.05 -24.09 10.62
N ASN A 120 7.23 -23.73 10.11
CA ASN A 120 8.47 -24.43 10.42
C ASN A 120 8.98 -24.17 11.85
N TYR A 121 8.62 -23.03 12.47
CA TYR A 121 8.96 -22.76 13.87
C TYR A 121 8.15 -23.62 14.85
N ASN A 122 6.92 -23.95 14.51
CA ASN A 122 6.03 -24.75 15.36
C ASN A 122 6.22 -26.24 15.12
N SER A 123 6.34 -27.01 16.20
CA SER A 123 6.56 -28.46 16.11
C SER A 123 5.42 -29.23 15.46
N ASN A 124 4.20 -28.66 15.47
CA ASN A 124 3.01 -29.21 14.83
C ASN A 124 2.88 -28.86 13.33
N GLY A 125 3.76 -28.01 12.80
CA GLY A 125 3.71 -27.57 11.40
C GLY A 125 2.54 -26.63 11.06
N GLU A 126 1.90 -26.02 12.07
CA GLU A 126 0.76 -25.12 11.90
C GLU A 126 1.13 -23.67 12.22
N VAL A 127 0.26 -22.73 11.84
CA VAL A 127 0.48 -21.28 12.07
C VAL A 127 0.39 -20.90 13.55
N THR A 128 -0.24 -21.74 14.36
CA THR A 128 -0.32 -21.60 15.81
C THR A 128 0.17 -22.87 16.47
N GLY A 129 1.16 -22.75 17.34
CA GLY A 129 1.79 -23.89 18.01
C GLY A 129 2.55 -23.50 19.26
N ASP A 130 3.60 -24.25 19.54
CA ASP A 130 4.40 -24.16 20.75
C ASP A 130 5.41 -23.01 20.76
N VAL A 131 5.80 -22.48 19.62
CA VAL A 131 6.74 -21.36 19.50
C VAL A 131 6.03 -20.08 19.10
N LEU A 132 5.17 -20.14 18.08
CA LEU A 132 4.45 -18.99 17.55
C LEU A 132 2.93 -19.21 17.62
N THR A 133 2.21 -18.17 18.01
CA THR A 133 0.76 -18.05 17.85
C THR A 133 0.50 -16.96 16.83
N THR A 134 -0.19 -17.29 15.74
CA THR A 134 -0.42 -16.36 14.62
C THR A 134 -1.90 -16.25 14.30
N ASP A 135 -2.38 -15.02 14.25
CA ASP A 135 -3.70 -14.67 13.73
C ASP A 135 -3.55 -14.06 12.33
N LEU A 136 -4.26 -14.61 11.36
CA LEU A 136 -4.37 -14.05 10.01
C LEU A 136 -5.60 -13.16 9.96
N VAL A 137 -5.41 -11.90 9.61
CA VAL A 137 -6.47 -10.90 9.56
C VAL A 137 -6.64 -10.39 8.13
N ASP A 138 -7.88 -10.37 7.64
CA ASP A 138 -8.20 -9.82 6.33
C ASP A 138 -7.79 -8.35 6.25
N ASN A 139 -7.03 -8.01 5.23
CA ASN A 139 -6.63 -6.63 4.96
C ASN A 139 -7.63 -5.95 4.03
N LEU A 140 -8.24 -4.85 4.47
CA LEU A 140 -9.10 -4.00 3.64
C LEU A 140 -8.29 -3.10 2.67
N GLY A 141 -6.96 -3.17 2.74
CA GLY A 141 -6.07 -2.44 1.84
C GLY A 141 -5.96 -3.05 0.45
N TYR A 142 -5.34 -2.31 -0.43
CA TYR A 142 -4.91 -2.78 -1.75
C TYR A 142 -3.59 -2.12 -2.14
N GLY A 143 -2.77 -2.83 -2.92
CA GLY A 143 -1.57 -2.29 -3.55
C GLY A 143 -1.88 -1.79 -4.96
N TYR A 144 -1.12 -0.82 -5.44
CA TYR A 144 -1.24 -0.29 -6.79
C TYR A 144 0.10 0.17 -7.36
N ILE A 145 0.19 0.18 -8.69
CA ILE A 145 1.25 0.87 -9.41
C ILE A 145 0.64 2.13 -10.03
N GLY A 146 1.07 3.30 -9.56
CA GLY A 146 0.59 4.59 -10.04
C GLY A 146 1.43 5.12 -11.21
N ILE A 147 0.78 5.61 -12.26
CA ILE A 147 1.45 6.25 -13.40
C ILE A 147 1.23 7.77 -13.33
N ASN A 148 2.31 8.53 -13.14
CA ASN A 148 2.23 10.00 -13.03
C ASN A 148 2.00 10.64 -14.40
N ALA A 149 0.77 11.11 -14.65
CA ALA A 149 0.40 11.74 -15.92
C ALA A 149 1.11 13.08 -16.21
N ASN A 150 1.76 13.70 -15.23
CA ASN A 150 2.55 14.89 -15.48
C ASN A 150 3.94 14.58 -16.04
N VAL A 151 4.41 13.34 -15.88
CA VAL A 151 5.72 12.85 -16.35
C VAL A 151 5.52 11.92 -17.55
N VAL A 152 4.61 10.94 -17.44
CA VAL A 152 4.34 9.96 -18.52
C VAL A 152 3.31 10.55 -19.48
N LYS A 153 3.81 11.31 -20.44
CA LYS A 153 3.03 12.05 -21.44
C LYS A 153 3.83 12.25 -22.73
N VAL A 154 3.15 12.63 -23.79
CA VAL A 154 3.73 13.05 -25.08
C VAL A 154 3.41 14.53 -25.27
N GLY A 155 4.45 15.36 -25.47
CA GLY A 155 4.30 16.79 -25.56
C GLY A 155 3.79 17.44 -24.27
N ASP A 156 3.11 18.57 -24.38
CA ASP A 156 2.64 19.34 -23.22
C ASP A 156 1.28 18.92 -22.71
N ASP A 157 0.44 18.30 -23.56
CA ASP A 157 -0.92 17.90 -23.17
C ASP A 157 -0.97 16.46 -22.65
N LYS A 158 -1.04 16.34 -21.32
CA LYS A 158 -1.22 15.04 -20.63
C LYS A 158 -2.58 14.37 -20.91
N ALA A 159 -3.56 15.08 -21.46
CA ALA A 159 -4.88 14.56 -21.81
C ALA A 159 -5.00 14.17 -23.30
N SER A 160 -3.97 14.41 -24.11
CA SER A 160 -3.95 13.98 -25.51
C SER A 160 -4.07 12.45 -25.65
N GLU A 161 -4.57 11.97 -26.79
CA GLU A 161 -4.67 10.52 -27.03
C GLU A 161 -3.28 9.86 -27.02
N ALA A 162 -2.26 10.49 -27.62
CA ALA A 162 -0.88 9.98 -27.56
C ALA A 162 -0.38 9.83 -26.11
N SER A 163 -0.64 10.82 -25.24
CA SER A 163 -0.29 10.73 -23.81
C SER A 163 -1.06 9.63 -23.07
N LYS A 164 -2.32 9.42 -23.42
CA LYS A 164 -3.13 8.32 -22.86
C LYS A 164 -2.63 6.97 -23.34
N ASP A 165 -2.29 6.84 -24.62
CA ASP A 165 -1.79 5.59 -25.19
C ASP A 165 -0.43 5.21 -24.60
N LEU A 166 0.44 6.18 -24.35
CA LEU A 166 1.69 5.94 -23.65
C LEU A 166 1.46 5.33 -22.25
N ARG A 167 0.51 5.88 -21.48
CA ARG A 167 0.16 5.32 -20.16
C ARG A 167 -0.54 3.97 -20.24
N LYS A 168 -1.38 3.75 -21.27
CA LYS A 168 -1.98 2.43 -21.53
C LYS A 168 -0.92 1.39 -21.84
N ALA A 169 0.12 1.74 -22.62
CA ALA A 169 1.22 0.85 -22.92
C ALA A 169 1.88 0.33 -21.65
N PHE A 170 2.29 1.23 -20.74
CA PHE A 170 2.86 0.85 -19.45
C PHE A 170 1.88 0.06 -18.58
N ALA A 171 0.65 0.51 -18.47
CA ALA A 171 -0.37 -0.18 -17.66
C ALA A 171 -0.62 -1.62 -18.17
N THR A 172 -0.62 -1.82 -19.48
CA THR A 172 -0.84 -3.12 -20.11
C THR A 172 0.32 -4.08 -19.85
N ILE A 173 1.58 -3.62 -19.98
CA ILE A 173 2.74 -4.48 -19.72
C ILE A 173 2.85 -4.82 -18.22
N PHE A 174 2.55 -3.88 -17.31
CA PHE A 174 2.53 -4.17 -15.88
C PHE A 174 1.42 -5.17 -15.53
N ALA A 175 0.24 -5.03 -16.14
CA ALA A 175 -0.87 -5.96 -15.92
C ALA A 175 -0.56 -7.38 -16.42
N ALA A 176 0.24 -7.54 -17.46
CA ALA A 176 0.61 -8.86 -17.98
C ALA A 176 1.35 -9.73 -16.94
N TYR A 177 2.18 -9.11 -16.09
CA TYR A 177 2.96 -9.82 -15.07
C TYR A 177 2.31 -9.86 -13.69
N ARG A 178 1.24 -9.08 -13.49
CA ARG A 178 0.62 -8.88 -12.19
C ARG A 178 0.12 -10.17 -11.57
N ASP A 179 -0.65 -10.95 -12.32
CA ASP A 179 -1.28 -12.17 -11.81
C ASP A 179 -0.22 -13.20 -11.40
N THR A 180 0.76 -13.46 -12.25
CA THR A 180 1.84 -14.42 -11.98
C THR A 180 2.66 -14.04 -10.76
N VAL A 181 3.05 -12.76 -10.64
CA VAL A 181 3.88 -12.29 -9.51
C VAL A 181 3.07 -12.29 -8.22
N ILE A 182 1.81 -11.82 -8.23
CA ILE A 182 0.96 -11.81 -7.04
C ILE A 182 0.69 -13.24 -6.57
N ASN A 183 0.38 -14.16 -7.47
CA ASN A 183 0.18 -15.56 -7.11
C ASN A 183 1.46 -16.22 -6.57
N SER A 184 2.61 -15.91 -7.14
CA SER A 184 3.89 -16.43 -6.65
C SER A 184 4.23 -15.91 -5.25
N TYR A 185 3.94 -14.63 -4.98
CA TYR A 185 4.29 -13.98 -3.73
C TYR A 185 3.32 -14.28 -2.59
N TYR A 186 2.02 -14.23 -2.85
CA TYR A 186 0.96 -14.36 -1.84
C TYR A 186 0.19 -15.68 -1.91
N GLY A 187 0.26 -16.44 -3.02
CA GLY A 187 -0.59 -17.59 -3.24
C GLY A 187 -2.07 -17.19 -3.22
N GLU A 188 -2.89 -17.94 -2.48
CA GLU A 188 -4.32 -17.67 -2.32
C GLU A 188 -4.65 -16.52 -1.34
N MET A 189 -3.63 -15.94 -0.68
CA MET A 189 -3.84 -14.87 0.32
C MET A 189 -4.08 -13.50 -0.29
N ALA A 190 -3.85 -13.31 -1.58
CA ALA A 190 -4.15 -12.08 -2.30
C ALA A 190 -4.76 -12.36 -3.65
N THR A 191 -5.57 -11.42 -4.13
CA THR A 191 -6.16 -11.48 -5.47
C THR A 191 -5.93 -10.16 -6.20
N VAL A 192 -5.81 -10.25 -7.52
CA VAL A 192 -5.76 -9.08 -8.37
C VAL A 192 -7.15 -8.46 -8.49
N ILE A 193 -7.21 -7.14 -8.33
CA ILE A 193 -8.44 -6.35 -8.47
C ILE A 193 -8.32 -5.34 -9.61
N GLN A 194 -9.46 -4.93 -10.16
CA GLN A 194 -9.54 -4.01 -11.30
C GLN A 194 -10.03 -2.60 -10.89
N TYR A 195 -10.20 -2.34 -9.60
CA TYR A 195 -10.74 -1.11 -9.04
C TYR A 195 -10.02 -0.77 -7.73
N PRO A 196 -9.94 0.50 -7.34
CA PRO A 196 -9.17 0.94 -6.16
C PRO A 196 -9.94 0.70 -4.85
N MET A 197 -10.27 -0.54 -4.57
CA MET A 197 -10.98 -0.98 -3.37
C MET A 197 -10.66 -2.45 -3.11
N SER A 198 -10.42 -2.82 -1.85
CA SER A 198 -10.22 -4.22 -1.49
C SER A 198 -11.46 -5.06 -1.84
N ASN A 199 -11.26 -6.24 -2.40
CA ASN A 199 -12.35 -7.19 -2.68
C ASN A 199 -12.97 -7.79 -1.42
N THR A 200 -12.33 -7.65 -0.26
CA THR A 200 -12.89 -8.02 1.05
C THR A 200 -13.89 -6.97 1.57
N SER A 201 -13.95 -5.79 0.95
CA SER A 201 -14.92 -4.77 1.30
C SER A 201 -16.33 -5.15 0.84
N TRP A 202 -17.32 -4.95 1.72
CA TRP A 202 -18.74 -5.14 1.36
C TRP A 202 -19.21 -4.21 0.23
N ALA A 203 -18.51 -3.09 0.01
CA ALA A 203 -18.81 -2.12 -1.05
C ALA A 203 -18.04 -2.38 -2.34
N ALA A 204 -17.23 -3.45 -2.41
CA ALA A 204 -16.46 -3.77 -3.60
C ALA A 204 -17.39 -4.01 -4.80
N PRO A 205 -17.14 -3.37 -5.95
CA PRO A 205 -17.90 -3.63 -7.16
C PRO A 205 -17.69 -5.09 -7.59
N LYS A 206 -18.71 -5.69 -8.17
CA LYS A 206 -18.52 -6.99 -8.84
C LYS A 206 -17.59 -6.76 -10.05
N PRO A 207 -16.72 -7.73 -10.37
CA PRO A 207 -15.93 -7.64 -11.59
C PRO A 207 -16.90 -7.41 -12.76
N ALA A 208 -16.85 -6.23 -13.34
CA ALA A 208 -17.50 -5.94 -14.60
C ALA A 208 -16.42 -5.92 -15.65
N ASP A 209 -16.67 -6.55 -16.81
CA ASP A 209 -15.82 -6.36 -17.96
C ASP A 209 -15.80 -4.87 -18.28
N ALA A 210 -14.63 -4.25 -18.20
CA ALA A 210 -14.47 -2.89 -18.63
C ALA A 210 -14.77 -2.83 -20.13
N ASP A 211 -15.95 -2.34 -20.49
CA ASP A 211 -16.37 -1.95 -21.85
C ASP A 211 -16.17 -2.99 -23.00
N GLY A 212 -16.13 -4.29 -22.70
CA GLY A 212 -16.20 -5.33 -23.69
C GLY A 212 -14.98 -5.52 -24.60
N ASN A 213 -13.88 -4.81 -24.36
CA ASN A 213 -12.60 -4.99 -25.07
C ASN A 213 -11.55 -5.60 -24.15
N SER A 214 -11.80 -6.79 -23.62
CA SER A 214 -10.77 -7.55 -22.93
C SER A 214 -9.68 -7.97 -23.93
N ILE A 215 -8.42 -7.70 -23.57
CA ILE A 215 -7.26 -8.24 -24.31
C ILE A 215 -7.23 -9.76 -24.19
N TYR A 216 -7.85 -10.30 -23.14
CA TYR A 216 -7.88 -11.72 -22.84
C TYR A 216 -9.25 -12.34 -23.12
N THR A 217 -9.24 -13.57 -23.61
CA THR A 217 -10.43 -14.42 -23.66
C THR A 217 -10.31 -15.54 -22.61
N ALA A 218 -11.44 -16.10 -22.20
CA ALA A 218 -11.49 -17.09 -21.11
C ALA A 218 -10.74 -18.39 -21.41
N ASP A 219 -10.51 -18.68 -22.69
CA ASP A 219 -9.84 -19.87 -23.21
C ASP A 219 -8.33 -19.70 -23.44
N MET A 220 -7.80 -18.50 -23.26
CA MET A 220 -6.35 -18.25 -23.40
C MET A 220 -5.55 -18.92 -22.29
N THR A 221 -4.43 -19.55 -22.67
CA THR A 221 -3.38 -19.94 -21.71
C THR A 221 -2.66 -18.71 -21.15
N ASP A 222 -1.88 -18.87 -20.08
CA ASP A 222 -1.13 -17.76 -19.50
C ASP A 222 -0.08 -17.21 -20.47
N GLU A 223 0.55 -18.05 -21.29
CA GLU A 223 1.46 -17.64 -22.35
C GLU A 223 0.75 -16.82 -23.44
N GLN A 224 -0.46 -17.24 -23.83
CA GLN A 224 -1.27 -16.51 -24.80
C GLN A 224 -1.74 -15.16 -24.28
N LYS A 225 -2.12 -15.07 -23.00
CA LYS A 225 -2.46 -13.80 -22.34
C LYS A 225 -1.27 -12.86 -22.30
N TYR A 226 -0.11 -13.41 -21.94
CA TYR A 226 1.13 -12.65 -21.92
C TYR A 226 1.47 -12.08 -23.30
N GLU A 227 1.49 -12.92 -24.33
CA GLU A 227 1.78 -12.48 -25.69
C GLU A 227 0.77 -11.44 -26.20
N ALA A 228 -0.52 -11.65 -25.93
CA ALA A 228 -1.56 -10.68 -26.29
C ALA A 228 -1.34 -9.31 -25.62
N ALA A 229 -0.96 -9.31 -24.34
CA ALA A 229 -0.65 -8.08 -23.59
C ALA A 229 0.60 -7.39 -24.12
N LEU A 230 1.66 -8.12 -24.45
CA LEU A 230 2.89 -7.59 -25.04
C LEU A 230 2.58 -6.91 -26.38
N GLN A 231 1.87 -7.58 -27.28
CA GLN A 231 1.48 -7.01 -28.57
C GLN A 231 0.56 -5.79 -28.44
N ALA A 232 -0.37 -5.81 -27.48
CA ALA A 232 -1.19 -4.65 -27.18
C ALA A 232 -0.36 -3.48 -26.62
N SER A 233 0.59 -3.74 -25.74
CA SER A 233 1.52 -2.72 -25.22
C SER A 233 2.35 -2.08 -26.34
N ILE A 234 2.94 -2.91 -27.22
CA ILE A 234 3.68 -2.43 -28.40
C ILE A 234 2.78 -1.55 -29.29
N SER A 235 1.54 -1.97 -29.50
CA SER A 235 0.57 -1.22 -30.31
C SER A 235 0.27 0.16 -29.68
N PHE A 236 0.11 0.23 -28.38
CA PHE A 236 -0.10 1.49 -27.66
C PHE A 236 1.13 2.40 -27.68
N PHE A 237 2.35 1.87 -27.57
CA PHE A 237 3.56 2.67 -27.76
C PHE A 237 3.66 3.23 -29.17
N LYS A 238 3.36 2.43 -30.21
CA LYS A 238 3.29 2.90 -31.60
C LYS A 238 2.22 4.01 -31.77
N ALA A 239 1.04 3.83 -31.18
CA ALA A 239 -0.03 4.83 -31.19
C ALA A 239 0.36 6.13 -30.46
N ALA A 240 1.18 6.02 -29.43
CA ALA A 240 1.76 7.16 -28.73
C ALA A 240 2.87 7.88 -29.56
N GLY A 241 3.30 7.32 -30.70
CA GLY A 241 4.28 7.89 -31.60
C GLY A 241 5.70 7.35 -31.45
N TYR A 242 5.92 6.29 -30.67
CA TYR A 242 7.23 5.64 -30.58
C TYR A 242 7.55 4.86 -31.84
N THR A 243 8.82 4.91 -32.25
CA THR A 243 9.32 4.15 -33.41
C THR A 243 9.74 2.77 -32.96
N PHE A 244 9.13 1.74 -33.53
CA PHE A 244 9.45 0.34 -33.28
C PHE A 244 10.12 -0.28 -34.47
N ASP A 245 11.24 -0.95 -34.26
CA ASP A 245 11.98 -1.70 -35.28
C ASP A 245 11.56 -3.18 -35.24
N GLU A 246 10.79 -3.61 -36.21
CA GLU A 246 10.27 -4.98 -36.34
C GLU A 246 11.40 -6.02 -36.51
N ALA A 247 12.56 -5.63 -37.06
CA ALA A 247 13.67 -6.55 -37.27
C ALA A 247 14.41 -6.89 -35.97
N THR A 248 14.47 -5.93 -35.05
CA THR A 248 15.17 -6.09 -33.76
C THR A 248 14.22 -6.28 -32.58
N GLY A 249 12.92 -6.03 -32.77
CA GLY A 249 11.92 -6.08 -31.72
C GLY A 249 12.09 -4.98 -30.66
N LYS A 250 12.67 -3.82 -31.02
CA LYS A 250 13.01 -2.75 -30.07
C LYS A 250 12.43 -1.40 -30.47
N PHE A 251 12.13 -0.59 -29.48
CA PHE A 251 11.86 0.83 -29.68
C PHE A 251 13.17 1.59 -29.89
N THR A 252 13.23 2.40 -30.95
CA THR A 252 14.45 3.12 -31.38
C THR A 252 14.37 4.63 -31.18
N ALA A 253 13.17 5.19 -31.03
CA ALA A 253 12.96 6.61 -30.79
C ALA A 253 11.65 6.88 -30.06
N ALA A 254 11.65 7.89 -29.20
CA ALA A 254 10.47 8.48 -28.60
C ALA A 254 9.96 9.64 -29.48
N PRO A 255 8.64 9.95 -29.46
CA PRO A 255 8.12 11.15 -30.07
C PRO A 255 8.58 12.40 -29.31
N GLU A 256 8.48 13.57 -29.96
CA GLU A 256 8.83 14.84 -29.30
C GLU A 256 8.01 15.07 -28.03
N GLY A 257 8.70 15.44 -26.96
CA GLY A 257 8.11 15.65 -25.64
C GLY A 257 7.74 14.36 -24.86
N ALA A 258 8.31 13.23 -25.25
CA ALA A 258 8.31 11.98 -24.48
C ALA A 258 9.75 11.47 -24.28
N GLU A 259 9.93 10.59 -23.30
CA GLU A 259 11.24 10.06 -22.92
C GLU A 259 11.39 8.61 -23.40
N MET A 260 12.65 8.17 -23.63
CA MET A 260 12.98 6.76 -23.85
C MET A 260 13.16 5.96 -22.57
N THR A 261 13.28 6.66 -21.43
CA THR A 261 13.52 6.04 -20.12
C THR A 261 12.63 6.70 -19.09
N TYR A 262 11.93 5.89 -18.33
CA TYR A 262 11.09 6.32 -17.22
C TYR A 262 11.58 5.71 -15.92
N GLU A 263 11.64 6.53 -14.87
CA GLU A 263 12.01 6.08 -13.53
C GLU A 263 10.77 5.56 -12.79
N VAL A 264 10.94 4.44 -12.11
CA VAL A 264 9.91 3.86 -11.24
C VAL A 264 10.42 3.82 -9.81
N ILE A 265 9.65 4.41 -8.90
CA ILE A 265 9.94 4.39 -7.46
C ILE A 265 9.25 3.18 -6.84
N ILE A 266 10.03 2.32 -6.20
CA ILE A 266 9.54 1.14 -5.47
C ILE A 266 9.80 1.36 -3.98
N PRO A 267 8.80 1.16 -3.10
CA PRO A 267 9.02 1.23 -1.65
C PRO A 267 9.91 0.09 -1.15
N GLY A 268 10.44 0.21 0.06
CA GLY A 268 11.19 -0.87 0.72
C GLY A 268 12.66 -0.98 0.34
N GLY A 269 13.29 0.10 -0.14
CA GLY A 269 14.74 0.14 -0.40
C GLY A 269 15.19 -0.70 -1.59
N GLY A 270 14.28 -1.09 -2.49
CA GLY A 270 14.61 -1.84 -3.72
C GLY A 270 14.96 -3.31 -3.47
N THR A 271 14.59 -3.86 -2.32
CA THR A 271 14.75 -5.29 -2.03
C THR A 271 13.73 -6.12 -2.81
N GLY A 272 14.09 -7.34 -3.21
CA GLY A 272 13.24 -8.26 -3.97
C GLY A 272 11.99 -8.76 -3.22
N ASP A 273 11.78 -8.26 -2.00
CA ASP A 273 10.72 -8.72 -1.09
C ASP A 273 9.37 -8.02 -1.31
N HIS A 274 9.25 -7.16 -2.31
CA HIS A 274 7.99 -6.48 -2.62
C HIS A 274 7.47 -6.94 -3.99
N PRO A 275 6.19 -7.33 -4.12
CA PRO A 275 5.65 -7.85 -5.39
C PRO A 275 5.74 -6.88 -6.56
N ALA A 276 5.68 -5.57 -6.31
CA ALA A 276 5.89 -4.56 -7.35
C ALA A 276 7.28 -4.67 -7.99
N PHE A 277 8.31 -5.08 -7.25
CA PHE A 277 9.65 -5.30 -7.80
C PHE A 277 9.64 -6.40 -8.87
N GLY A 278 9.00 -7.53 -8.57
CA GLY A 278 8.87 -8.64 -9.54
C GLY A 278 8.10 -8.23 -10.80
N ILE A 279 6.98 -7.52 -10.66
CA ILE A 279 6.18 -7.02 -11.78
C ILE A 279 6.99 -6.08 -12.67
N LEU A 280 7.68 -5.11 -12.06
CA LEU A 280 8.42 -4.09 -12.80
C LEU A 280 9.70 -4.65 -13.43
N THR A 281 10.36 -5.61 -12.78
CA THR A 281 11.53 -6.29 -13.33
C THR A 281 11.14 -7.11 -14.55
N ALA A 282 10.07 -7.90 -14.47
CA ALA A 282 9.59 -8.67 -15.60
C ALA A 282 9.12 -7.78 -16.76
N ALA A 283 8.41 -6.69 -16.46
CA ALA A 283 7.99 -5.70 -17.47
C ALA A 283 9.18 -4.99 -18.14
N LYS A 284 10.29 -4.77 -17.41
CA LYS A 284 11.52 -4.17 -17.96
C LYS A 284 12.25 -5.14 -18.89
N GLU A 285 12.25 -6.43 -18.57
CA GLU A 285 12.93 -7.46 -19.38
C GLU A 285 12.18 -7.73 -20.68
N ALA A 286 10.84 -7.63 -20.67
CA ALA A 286 9.98 -7.76 -21.84
C ALA A 286 10.11 -6.58 -22.81
#